data_38535af24a0430012febf4ccd97e77fa
#
_entry.id   38535af24a0430012febf4ccd97e77fa
#
_cell.length_a   1.000
_cell.length_b   1.000
_cell.length_c   1.000
_cell.angle_alpha   90.00
_cell.angle_beta   90.00
_cell.angle_gamma   90.00
#
_symmetry.space_group_name_H-M   'P 1'
#
loop_
_entity.id
_entity.type
_entity.pdbx_description
1 polymer ?
#
loop_
_entity_poly.entity_id
_entity_poly.type
_entity_poly.pdbx_seq_one_letter_code
_entity_poly.pdbx_strand_id
1 'polypeptide(L)'
;DAAEEETKDDAATEDTASDGDFNITVNLASEPMTMDPALNSSVDGGIMALHLFEGLIKWEDSGEVANGTDGTADSGKLVPGQAESYEKTENDDGTVTYTFKLRDGIKWSDGKDVTAGDFEYSWKRLVNPETAADYNYMLDGVVNANEIIAGEKDPDELAAKALDDKTFEVTLVNDLSYFEELCAFPAMMPVREDMIEKAGDQWTFDTATYISNGAYKLKEWTHNSQIVVEKNENYYDVENLGPET
;
A
#
# COMPACT_ATOMS: atom_id res chain seq x y z
N ASP A 1 -22.51 10.45 60.63
CA ASP A 1 -21.20 10.38 60.01
C ASP A 1 -21.42 10.02 58.53
N ALA A 2 -21.50 11.07 57.73
CA ALA A 2 -21.60 10.96 56.28
C ALA A 2 -20.18 11.17 55.72
N ALA A 3 -19.70 10.19 54.97
CA ALA A 3 -18.46 10.31 54.19
C ALA A 3 -18.77 11.01 52.88
N GLU A 4 -18.16 12.14 52.67
CA GLU A 4 -18.14 12.86 51.37
C GLU A 4 -17.20 12.12 50.42
N GLU A 5 -17.76 11.71 49.27
CA GLU A 5 -17.04 11.18 48.11
C GLU A 5 -16.58 12.38 47.27
N GLU A 6 -15.28 12.66 47.27
CA GLU A 6 -14.67 13.62 46.37
C GLU A 6 -14.60 13.02 44.95
N THR A 7 -15.42 13.56 44.07
CA THR A 7 -15.27 13.36 42.61
C THR A 7 -14.05 14.14 42.11
N LYS A 8 -12.99 13.45 41.73
CA LYS A 8 -11.90 14.06 40.94
C LYS A 8 -12.42 14.42 39.57
N ASP A 9 -12.46 15.70 39.31
CA ASP A 9 -12.65 16.31 38.01
C ASP A 9 -11.39 16.04 37.17
N ASP A 10 -11.52 15.16 36.15
CA ASP A 10 -10.47 14.93 35.17
C ASP A 10 -10.52 16.14 34.23
N ALA A 11 -9.69 17.12 34.51
CA ALA A 11 -9.49 18.27 33.62
C ALA A 11 -8.83 17.78 32.36
N ALA A 12 -9.61 17.69 31.26
CA ALA A 12 -9.11 17.60 29.91
C ALA A 12 -8.19 18.81 29.68
N THR A 13 -6.91 18.57 29.52
CA THR A 13 -5.97 19.56 29.01
C THR A 13 -6.37 19.86 27.58
N GLU A 14 -6.93 21.04 27.38
CA GLU A 14 -7.04 21.63 26.03
C GLU A 14 -5.61 21.85 25.51
N ASP A 15 -5.19 20.95 24.62
CA ASP A 15 -3.97 21.14 23.85
C ASP A 15 -4.25 22.26 22.84
N THR A 16 -3.73 23.44 23.13
CA THR A 16 -3.79 24.57 22.20
C THR A 16 -2.83 24.29 21.06
N ALA A 17 -3.37 23.73 19.96
CA ALA A 17 -2.65 23.57 18.71
C ALA A 17 -2.01 24.90 18.33
N SER A 18 -0.68 24.93 18.26
CA SER A 18 0.08 26.02 17.64
C SER A 18 -0.20 25.97 16.14
N ASP A 19 -0.45 27.14 15.56
CA ASP A 19 -0.71 27.35 14.15
C ASP A 19 0.47 26.79 13.32
N GLY A 20 0.31 25.58 12.74
CA GLY A 20 1.31 25.00 11.84
C GLY A 20 1.38 23.46 11.78
N ASP A 21 1.35 22.76 12.89
CA ASP A 21 1.56 21.30 12.88
C ASP A 21 0.32 20.57 13.40
N PHE A 22 -0.41 19.93 12.47
CA PHE A 22 -1.55 19.08 12.80
C PHE A 22 -1.12 17.62 12.93
N ASN A 23 -1.10 17.09 14.15
CA ASN A 23 -0.69 15.72 14.45
C ASN A 23 -1.89 14.90 14.93
N ILE A 24 -1.96 13.64 14.56
CA ILE A 24 -2.96 12.69 15.04
C ILE A 24 -2.26 11.48 15.66
N THR A 25 -2.76 11.07 16.84
CA THR A 25 -2.38 9.79 17.45
C THR A 25 -3.55 8.84 17.42
N VAL A 26 -3.35 7.66 16.83
CA VAL A 26 -4.35 6.60 16.77
C VAL A 26 -3.84 5.34 17.44
N ASN A 27 -4.74 4.54 18.00
CA ASN A 27 -4.38 3.26 18.58
C ASN A 27 -4.46 2.16 17.52
N LEU A 28 -3.32 1.55 17.19
CA LEU A 28 -3.30 0.26 16.49
C LEU A 28 -3.63 -0.84 17.49
N ALA A 29 -4.46 -1.80 17.09
CA ALA A 29 -4.91 -2.87 17.98
C ALA A 29 -3.74 -3.77 18.43
N SER A 30 -2.75 -3.98 17.55
CA SER A 30 -1.52 -4.71 17.84
C SER A 30 -0.35 -4.15 17.05
N GLU A 31 0.87 -4.51 17.46
CA GLU A 31 2.04 -4.21 16.66
C GLU A 31 2.05 -5.05 15.36
N PRO A 32 2.29 -4.44 14.18
CA PRO A 32 2.46 -5.18 12.94
C PRO A 32 3.60 -6.20 13.05
N MET A 33 3.37 -7.42 12.63
CA MET A 33 4.43 -8.45 12.56
C MET A 33 5.50 -8.08 11.54
N THR A 34 5.07 -7.42 10.47
CA THR A 34 5.92 -6.85 9.44
C THR A 34 5.20 -5.67 8.78
N MET A 35 5.95 -4.73 8.25
CA MET A 35 5.45 -3.66 7.38
C MET A 35 5.85 -3.88 5.91
N ASP A 36 6.38 -5.05 5.56
CA ASP A 36 6.62 -5.45 4.17
C ASP A 36 5.28 -5.76 3.48
N PRO A 37 4.89 -5.04 2.43
CA PRO A 37 3.61 -5.25 1.75
C PRO A 37 3.39 -6.68 1.27
N ALA A 38 4.42 -7.36 0.77
CA ALA A 38 4.31 -8.73 0.26
C ALA A 38 4.20 -9.78 1.39
N LEU A 39 4.79 -9.52 2.56
CA LEU A 39 4.83 -10.46 3.68
C LEU A 39 3.75 -10.19 4.73
N ASN A 40 3.09 -9.04 4.66
CA ASN A 40 2.07 -8.70 5.64
C ASN A 40 0.76 -9.45 5.36
N SER A 41 0.26 -10.14 6.38
CA SER A 41 -1.07 -10.77 6.40
C SER A 41 -1.93 -10.30 7.58
N SER A 42 -1.49 -9.25 8.30
CA SER A 42 -2.22 -8.68 9.43
C SER A 42 -2.97 -7.40 9.07
N VAL A 43 -4.06 -7.13 9.78
CA VAL A 43 -4.86 -5.91 9.60
C VAL A 43 -4.02 -4.67 9.92
N ASP A 44 -3.29 -4.69 11.05
CA ASP A 44 -2.50 -3.53 11.49
C ASP A 44 -1.36 -3.20 10.52
N GLY A 45 -0.67 -4.22 9.98
CA GLY A 45 0.32 -4.03 8.93
C GLY A 45 -0.29 -3.54 7.61
N GLY A 46 -1.50 -4.01 7.27
CA GLY A 46 -2.26 -3.52 6.11
C GLY A 46 -2.64 -2.04 6.24
N ILE A 47 -3.08 -1.60 7.43
CA ILE A 47 -3.34 -0.19 7.71
C ILE A 47 -2.07 0.64 7.48
N MET A 48 -0.93 0.19 8.01
CA MET A 48 0.33 0.89 7.81
C MET A 48 0.75 0.94 6.33
N ALA A 49 0.58 -0.16 5.61
CA ALA A 49 0.88 -0.21 4.18
C ALA A 49 0.06 0.80 3.38
N LEU A 50 -1.24 0.97 3.67
CA LEU A 50 -2.11 1.94 3.00
C LEU A 50 -1.71 3.41 3.23
N HIS A 51 -0.97 3.72 4.28
CA HIS A 51 -0.45 5.06 4.54
C HIS A 51 0.95 5.28 3.92
N LEU A 52 1.77 4.23 3.91
CA LEU A 52 3.17 4.29 3.52
C LEU A 52 3.40 3.97 2.04
N PHE A 53 2.50 3.21 1.42
CA PHE A 53 2.60 2.83 0.00
C PHE A 53 1.32 3.16 -0.75
N GLU A 54 1.43 3.22 -2.07
CA GLU A 54 0.29 3.34 -2.97
C GLU A 54 0.47 2.43 -4.19
N GLY A 55 -0.59 1.69 -4.52
CA GLY A 55 -0.65 0.79 -5.67
C GLY A 55 -0.95 1.50 -6.99
N LEU A 56 -1.14 0.72 -8.05
CA LEU A 56 -1.58 1.24 -9.36
C LEU A 56 -2.94 1.93 -9.25
N ILE A 57 -3.84 1.35 -8.47
CA ILE A 57 -5.18 1.83 -8.16
C ILE A 57 -5.27 1.99 -6.65
N LYS A 58 -6.13 2.86 -6.17
CA LYS A 58 -6.38 3.06 -4.73
C LYS A 58 -7.86 3.23 -4.42
N TRP A 59 -8.21 3.03 -3.16
CA TRP A 59 -9.52 3.36 -2.63
C TRP A 59 -9.56 4.83 -2.19
N GLU A 60 -10.65 5.49 -2.49
CA GLU A 60 -10.97 6.84 -2.03
C GLU A 60 -12.38 6.86 -1.46
N ASP A 61 -12.63 7.74 -0.50
CA ASP A 61 -13.99 7.99 -0.02
C ASP A 61 -14.83 8.53 -1.18
N SER A 62 -15.97 7.90 -1.44
CA SER A 62 -16.88 8.36 -2.50
C SER A 62 -17.61 9.65 -2.14
N GLY A 63 -17.59 10.05 -0.86
CA GLY A 63 -18.41 11.13 -0.32
C GLY A 63 -19.92 10.80 -0.27
N GLU A 64 -20.31 9.58 -0.61
CA GLU A 64 -21.70 9.11 -0.53
C GLU A 64 -21.95 8.47 0.84
N VAL A 65 -22.99 8.91 1.52
CA VAL A 65 -23.45 8.23 2.73
C VAL A 65 -24.18 6.96 2.29
N ALA A 66 -23.68 5.80 2.70
CA ALA A 66 -24.41 4.56 2.48
C ALA A 66 -25.82 4.69 3.11
N ASN A 67 -26.84 4.19 2.43
CA ASN A 67 -28.21 4.17 2.91
C ASN A 67 -28.41 3.18 4.08
N GLY A 68 -27.43 3.10 4.98
CA GLY A 68 -27.46 2.35 6.22
C GLY A 68 -28.02 3.18 7.36
N THR A 69 -28.76 2.55 8.24
CA THR A 69 -29.43 3.17 9.39
C THR A 69 -28.49 3.58 10.51
N ASP A 70 -27.18 3.39 10.37
CA ASP A 70 -26.17 3.61 11.39
C ASP A 70 -25.24 4.81 11.15
N GLY A 71 -25.41 5.51 10.00
CA GLY A 71 -24.64 6.71 9.69
C GLY A 71 -23.16 6.46 9.37
N THR A 72 -22.74 5.20 9.15
CA THR A 72 -21.42 4.89 8.64
C THR A 72 -21.37 5.19 7.14
N ALA A 73 -20.49 6.09 6.73
CA ALA A 73 -20.13 6.24 5.34
C ALA A 73 -19.42 4.96 4.91
N ASP A 74 -19.98 4.27 3.94
CA ASP A 74 -19.45 2.99 3.47
C ASP A 74 -19.50 2.89 1.96
N SER A 75 -18.88 3.82 1.29
CA SER A 75 -18.70 3.67 -0.13
C SER A 75 -17.33 4.18 -0.52
N GLY A 76 -16.36 3.28 -0.46
CA GLY A 76 -15.11 3.46 -1.18
C GLY A 76 -15.38 3.39 -2.68
N LYS A 77 -14.68 4.18 -3.45
CA LYS A 77 -14.58 4.07 -4.91
C LYS A 77 -13.14 3.80 -5.30
N LEU A 78 -12.95 2.99 -6.31
CA LEU A 78 -11.64 2.82 -6.93
C LEU A 78 -11.32 4.05 -7.77
N VAL A 79 -10.11 4.56 -7.58
CA VAL A 79 -9.57 5.70 -8.34
C VAL A 79 -8.15 5.40 -8.78
N PRO A 80 -7.65 6.07 -9.84
CA PRO A 80 -6.25 5.99 -10.21
C PRO A 80 -5.32 6.35 -9.05
N GLY A 81 -4.38 5.46 -8.71
CA GLY A 81 -3.29 5.67 -7.76
C GLY A 81 -2.01 6.14 -8.46
N GLN A 82 -0.95 5.32 -8.40
CA GLN A 82 0.32 5.59 -9.12
C GLN A 82 0.13 5.53 -10.65
N ALA A 83 -0.83 4.75 -11.14
CA ALA A 83 -1.25 4.84 -12.55
C ALA A 83 -2.20 6.03 -12.72
N GLU A 84 -2.02 6.83 -13.77
CA GLU A 84 -2.97 7.88 -14.15
C GLU A 84 -4.16 7.32 -14.95
N SER A 85 -3.93 6.20 -15.63
CA SER A 85 -4.93 5.52 -16.47
C SER A 85 -4.53 4.08 -16.74
N TYR A 86 -5.47 3.30 -17.22
CA TYR A 86 -5.22 1.97 -17.77
C TYR A 86 -6.15 1.67 -18.93
N GLU A 87 -5.73 0.75 -19.80
CA GLU A 87 -6.52 0.19 -20.88
C GLU A 87 -6.68 -1.31 -20.66
N LYS A 88 -7.89 -1.82 -20.88
CA LYS A 88 -8.23 -3.25 -20.84
C LYS A 88 -8.50 -3.75 -22.25
N THR A 89 -7.81 -4.80 -22.66
CA THR A 89 -7.94 -5.43 -23.97
C THR A 89 -8.28 -6.91 -23.83
N GLU A 90 -9.35 -7.36 -24.45
CA GLU A 90 -9.65 -8.79 -24.60
C GLU A 90 -8.90 -9.31 -25.83
N ASN A 91 -8.11 -10.37 -25.63
CA ASN A 91 -7.31 -10.98 -26.69
C ASN A 91 -8.07 -12.10 -27.39
N ASP A 92 -7.69 -12.43 -28.63
CA ASP A 92 -8.34 -13.45 -29.45
C ASP A 92 -8.27 -14.87 -28.83
N ASP A 93 -7.32 -15.11 -27.93
CA ASP A 93 -7.13 -16.38 -27.21
C ASP A 93 -7.92 -16.48 -25.90
N GLY A 94 -8.69 -15.43 -25.57
CA GLY A 94 -9.52 -15.35 -24.36
C GLY A 94 -8.80 -14.81 -23.13
N THR A 95 -7.51 -14.49 -23.23
CA THR A 95 -6.78 -13.76 -22.19
C THR A 95 -7.17 -12.28 -22.18
N VAL A 96 -6.88 -11.58 -21.09
CA VAL A 96 -7.16 -10.15 -20.96
C VAL A 96 -5.90 -9.42 -20.56
N THR A 97 -5.55 -8.37 -21.29
CA THR A 97 -4.38 -7.55 -21.00
C THR A 97 -4.80 -6.20 -20.45
N TYR A 98 -4.24 -5.84 -19.28
CA TYR A 98 -4.30 -4.50 -18.73
C TYR A 98 -2.97 -3.79 -18.98
N THR A 99 -3.04 -2.60 -19.55
CA THR A 99 -1.87 -1.73 -19.77
C THR A 99 -2.03 -0.47 -18.93
N PHE A 100 -1.26 -0.37 -17.85
CA PHE A 100 -1.27 0.76 -16.93
C PHE A 100 -0.25 1.82 -17.38
N LYS A 101 -0.69 3.07 -17.35
CA LYS A 101 0.15 4.24 -17.57
C LYS A 101 0.46 4.91 -16.24
N LEU A 102 1.71 4.92 -15.83
CA LEU A 102 2.11 5.58 -14.59
C LEU A 102 2.09 7.09 -14.74
N ARG A 103 1.74 7.79 -13.64
CA ARG A 103 1.77 9.25 -13.56
C ARG A 103 3.17 9.79 -13.80
N ASP A 104 3.26 10.98 -14.33
CA ASP A 104 4.52 11.72 -14.37
C ASP A 104 4.88 12.24 -12.96
N GLY A 105 6.17 12.23 -12.65
CA GLY A 105 6.71 12.83 -11.44
C GLY A 105 6.42 12.07 -10.13
N ILE A 106 5.90 10.83 -10.19
CA ILE A 106 5.77 9.99 -9.00
C ILE A 106 7.14 9.58 -8.47
N LYS A 107 7.30 9.66 -7.14
CA LYS A 107 8.58 9.46 -6.49
C LYS A 107 8.48 8.60 -5.24
N TRP A 108 9.55 7.92 -4.97
CA TRP A 108 9.83 7.34 -3.67
C TRP A 108 10.13 8.42 -2.63
N SER A 109 10.02 8.09 -1.35
CA SER A 109 10.27 9.02 -0.25
C SER A 109 11.71 9.54 -0.19
N ASP A 110 12.66 8.87 -0.86
CA ASP A 110 14.04 9.32 -1.03
C ASP A 110 14.25 10.23 -2.27
N GLY A 111 13.19 10.53 -3.02
CA GLY A 111 13.19 11.40 -4.19
C GLY A 111 13.53 10.71 -5.51
N LYS A 112 13.84 9.41 -5.53
CA LYS A 112 14.00 8.64 -6.79
C LYS A 112 12.65 8.47 -7.46
N ASP A 113 12.65 8.31 -8.79
CA ASP A 113 11.42 8.08 -9.54
C ASP A 113 10.88 6.68 -9.27
N VAL A 114 9.53 6.57 -9.16
CA VAL A 114 8.82 5.29 -9.21
C VAL A 114 8.64 4.91 -10.66
N THR A 115 8.95 3.66 -10.98
CA THR A 115 8.90 3.12 -12.34
C THR A 115 8.01 1.89 -12.44
N ALA A 116 7.64 1.51 -13.64
CA ALA A 116 6.95 0.26 -13.91
C ALA A 116 7.79 -0.98 -13.53
N GLY A 117 9.13 -0.85 -13.56
CA GLY A 117 10.05 -1.89 -13.09
C GLY A 117 9.90 -2.20 -11.60
N ASP A 118 9.55 -1.21 -10.77
CA ASP A 118 9.30 -1.42 -9.34
C ASP A 118 8.05 -2.30 -9.11
N PHE A 119 7.02 -2.12 -9.92
CA PHE A 119 5.82 -2.97 -9.90
C PHE A 119 6.12 -4.38 -10.43
N GLU A 120 6.87 -4.50 -11.52
CA GLU A 120 7.29 -5.79 -12.07
C GLU A 120 8.07 -6.60 -11.04
N TYR A 121 9.09 -5.98 -10.41
CA TYR A 121 9.86 -6.62 -9.34
C TYR A 121 8.96 -7.07 -8.19
N SER A 122 8.08 -6.20 -7.72
CA SER A 122 7.24 -6.47 -6.55
C SER A 122 6.24 -7.60 -6.78
N TRP A 123 5.63 -7.66 -7.96
CA TRP A 123 4.69 -8.72 -8.29
C TRP A 123 5.37 -10.06 -8.55
N LYS A 124 6.56 -10.06 -9.17
CA LYS A 124 7.41 -11.26 -9.27
C LYS A 124 7.83 -11.77 -7.90
N ARG A 125 8.22 -10.86 -6.99
CA ARG A 125 8.55 -11.18 -5.61
C ARG A 125 7.36 -11.77 -4.86
N LEU A 126 6.14 -11.23 -5.05
CA LEU A 126 4.93 -11.72 -4.39
C LEU A 126 4.61 -13.18 -4.73
N VAL A 127 4.80 -13.59 -5.99
CA VAL A 127 4.54 -14.98 -6.44
C VAL A 127 5.73 -15.91 -6.28
N ASN A 128 6.92 -15.39 -5.97
CA ASN A 128 8.13 -16.21 -5.78
C ASN A 128 7.97 -17.08 -4.53
N PRO A 129 8.04 -18.44 -4.65
CA PRO A 129 7.93 -19.32 -3.49
C PRO A 129 9.00 -19.06 -2.42
N GLU A 130 10.16 -18.52 -2.78
CA GLU A 130 11.21 -18.17 -1.81
C GLU A 130 10.81 -16.98 -0.91
N THR A 131 9.91 -16.12 -1.38
CA THR A 131 9.36 -15.01 -0.56
C THR A 131 8.39 -15.52 0.50
N ALA A 132 7.75 -16.68 0.26
CA ALA A 132 6.77 -17.29 1.14
C ALA A 132 5.63 -16.35 1.56
N ALA A 133 5.16 -15.52 0.62
CA ALA A 133 4.10 -14.56 0.86
C ALA A 133 2.74 -15.25 1.05
N ASP A 134 2.02 -14.93 2.14
CA ASP A 134 0.70 -15.49 2.43
C ASP A 134 -0.35 -15.13 1.36
N TYR A 135 -0.21 -13.96 0.73
CA TYR A 135 -1.16 -13.46 -0.26
C TYR A 135 -0.71 -13.65 -1.72
N ASN A 136 0.24 -14.56 -1.99
CA ASN A 136 0.71 -14.85 -3.35
C ASN A 136 -0.42 -15.26 -4.31
N TYR A 137 -1.45 -15.95 -3.81
CA TYR A 137 -2.61 -16.40 -4.57
C TYR A 137 -3.49 -15.26 -5.14
N MET A 138 -3.32 -14.03 -4.68
CA MET A 138 -4.02 -12.88 -5.25
C MET A 138 -3.64 -12.60 -6.69
N LEU A 139 -2.49 -13.13 -7.14
CA LEU A 139 -2.07 -13.09 -8.54
C LEU A 139 -2.41 -14.36 -9.33
N ASP A 140 -3.22 -15.28 -8.80
CA ASP A 140 -3.57 -16.56 -9.44
C ASP A 140 -4.22 -16.41 -10.83
N GLY A 141 -4.88 -15.29 -11.06
CA GLY A 141 -5.44 -14.91 -12.35
C GLY A 141 -4.44 -14.39 -13.37
N VAL A 142 -3.20 -14.07 -12.97
CA VAL A 142 -2.15 -13.65 -13.91
C VAL A 142 -1.52 -14.87 -14.58
N VAL A 143 -1.30 -14.77 -15.91
CA VAL A 143 -0.69 -15.86 -16.68
C VAL A 143 0.66 -16.26 -16.08
N ASN A 144 0.88 -17.55 -15.88
CA ASN A 144 2.02 -18.22 -15.25
C ASN A 144 2.12 -18.10 -13.73
N ALA A 145 1.29 -17.32 -13.04
CA ALA A 145 1.42 -17.13 -11.59
C ALA A 145 1.29 -18.45 -10.81
N ASN A 146 0.32 -19.29 -11.15
CA ASN A 146 0.10 -20.57 -10.45
C ASN A 146 1.28 -21.53 -10.58
N GLU A 147 1.87 -21.61 -11.78
CA GLU A 147 3.04 -22.46 -12.04
C GLU A 147 4.28 -21.93 -11.30
N ILE A 148 4.43 -20.61 -11.18
CA ILE A 148 5.50 -19.99 -10.41
C ILE A 148 5.32 -20.26 -8.93
N ILE A 149 4.12 -20.04 -8.38
CA ILE A 149 3.79 -20.32 -6.98
C ILE A 149 4.04 -21.81 -6.64
N ALA A 150 3.77 -22.71 -7.59
CA ALA A 150 4.06 -24.14 -7.43
C ALA A 150 5.55 -24.50 -7.59
N GLY A 151 6.41 -23.55 -7.95
CA GLY A 151 7.83 -23.77 -8.21
C GLY A 151 8.12 -24.50 -9.53
N GLU A 152 7.18 -24.49 -10.47
CA GLU A 152 7.29 -25.13 -11.78
C GLU A 152 7.86 -24.19 -12.85
N LYS A 153 7.79 -22.87 -12.61
CA LYS A 153 8.32 -21.82 -13.48
C LYS A 153 9.12 -20.79 -12.70
N ASP A 154 9.97 -20.06 -13.41
CA ASP A 154 10.73 -18.95 -12.87
C ASP A 154 9.82 -17.71 -12.65
N PRO A 155 10.01 -16.94 -11.56
CA PRO A 155 9.30 -15.66 -11.36
C PRO A 155 9.39 -14.69 -12.55
N ASP A 156 10.47 -14.75 -13.33
CA ASP A 156 10.65 -13.93 -14.54
C ASP A 156 9.67 -14.27 -15.68
N GLU A 157 8.99 -15.42 -15.60
CA GLU A 157 7.96 -15.83 -16.56
C GLU A 157 6.57 -15.27 -16.25
N LEU A 158 6.40 -14.53 -15.12
CA LEU A 158 5.12 -13.88 -14.79
C LEU A 158 4.72 -12.92 -15.90
N ALA A 159 3.46 -13.01 -16.34
CA ALA A 159 2.94 -12.09 -17.34
C ALA A 159 2.53 -10.73 -16.72
N ALA A 160 3.46 -10.13 -16.00
CA ALA A 160 3.38 -8.78 -15.43
C ALA A 160 4.73 -8.11 -15.70
N LYS A 161 4.78 -7.13 -16.61
CA LYS A 161 6.02 -6.60 -17.17
C LYS A 161 6.01 -5.09 -17.32
N ALA A 162 7.14 -4.47 -17.05
CA ALA A 162 7.43 -3.10 -17.46
C ALA A 162 7.81 -3.10 -18.95
N LEU A 163 7.03 -2.42 -19.77
CA LEU A 163 7.35 -2.20 -21.20
C LEU A 163 8.35 -1.05 -21.35
N ASP A 164 8.28 -0.10 -20.47
CA ASP A 164 9.19 1.03 -20.28
C ASP A 164 9.03 1.55 -18.84
N ASP A 165 9.71 2.63 -18.46
CA ASP A 165 9.67 3.18 -17.11
C ASP A 165 8.26 3.62 -16.65
N LYS A 166 7.34 3.86 -17.58
CA LYS A 166 6.00 4.40 -17.32
C LYS A 166 4.86 3.50 -17.74
N THR A 167 5.14 2.38 -18.38
CA THR A 167 4.12 1.48 -18.90
C THR A 167 4.27 0.10 -18.28
N PHE A 168 3.27 -0.31 -17.50
CA PHE A 168 3.21 -1.63 -16.88
C PHE A 168 2.08 -2.45 -17.51
N GLU A 169 2.39 -3.64 -17.99
CA GLU A 169 1.45 -4.53 -18.67
C GLU A 169 1.25 -5.81 -17.87
N VAL A 170 0.00 -6.22 -17.72
CA VAL A 170 -0.39 -7.46 -17.03
C VAL A 170 -1.36 -8.25 -17.89
N THR A 171 -1.08 -9.54 -18.12
CA THR A 171 -1.98 -10.44 -18.84
C THR A 171 -2.62 -11.45 -17.90
N LEU A 172 -3.94 -11.44 -17.88
CA LEU A 172 -4.78 -12.35 -17.10
C LEU A 172 -5.18 -13.56 -17.95
N VAL A 173 -5.35 -14.71 -17.31
CA VAL A 173 -5.80 -15.95 -17.97
C VAL A 173 -7.22 -15.84 -18.54
N ASN A 174 -8.04 -14.95 -17.97
CA ASN A 174 -9.40 -14.61 -18.39
C ASN A 174 -9.83 -13.29 -17.75
N ASP A 175 -11.00 -12.78 -18.08
CA ASP A 175 -11.55 -11.59 -17.43
C ASP A 175 -11.88 -11.84 -15.97
N LEU A 176 -11.30 -11.01 -15.08
CA LEU A 176 -11.57 -10.99 -13.64
C LEU A 176 -12.19 -9.65 -13.27
N SER A 177 -13.48 -9.67 -12.93
CA SER A 177 -14.24 -8.45 -12.63
C SER A 177 -13.75 -7.67 -11.40
N TYR A 178 -12.96 -8.32 -10.54
CA TYR A 178 -12.38 -7.76 -9.31
C TYR A 178 -10.88 -7.44 -9.41
N PHE A 179 -10.29 -7.54 -10.61
CA PHE A 179 -8.84 -7.32 -10.77
C PHE A 179 -8.40 -5.91 -10.37
N GLU A 180 -9.23 -4.91 -10.64
CA GLU A 180 -8.96 -3.52 -10.24
C GLU A 180 -8.93 -3.36 -8.73
N GLU A 181 -9.78 -4.09 -7.99
CA GLU A 181 -9.77 -4.14 -6.53
C GLU A 181 -8.49 -4.79 -5.99
N LEU A 182 -8.00 -5.84 -6.66
CA LEU A 182 -6.71 -6.46 -6.32
C LEU A 182 -5.56 -5.47 -6.49
N CYS A 183 -5.57 -4.65 -7.56
CA CYS A 183 -4.54 -3.63 -7.79
C CYS A 183 -4.47 -2.54 -6.71
N ALA A 184 -5.53 -2.40 -5.89
CA ALA A 184 -5.58 -1.50 -4.74
C ALA A 184 -5.22 -2.20 -3.40
N PHE A 185 -4.95 -3.50 -3.42
CA PHE A 185 -4.66 -4.27 -2.21
C PHE A 185 -3.19 -4.10 -1.77
N PRO A 186 -2.89 -4.02 -0.46
CA PRO A 186 -1.54 -3.78 0.05
C PRO A 186 -0.45 -4.69 -0.52
N ALA A 187 -0.71 -5.99 -0.70
CA ALA A 187 0.28 -6.92 -1.23
C ALA A 187 0.71 -6.62 -2.68
N MET A 188 -0.09 -5.83 -3.42
CA MET A 188 0.21 -5.41 -4.81
C MET A 188 1.01 -4.11 -4.90
N MET A 189 1.30 -3.47 -3.76
CA MET A 189 2.04 -2.21 -3.72
C MET A 189 3.52 -2.43 -4.06
N PRO A 190 4.16 -1.46 -4.72
CA PRO A 190 5.55 -1.60 -5.13
C PRO A 190 6.49 -1.46 -3.93
N VAL A 191 7.63 -2.15 -4.01
CA VAL A 191 8.74 -2.06 -3.06
C VAL A 191 10.06 -1.86 -3.81
N ARG A 192 11.07 -1.36 -3.11
CA ARG A 192 12.38 -1.05 -3.67
C ARG A 192 13.30 -2.26 -3.64
N GLU A 193 13.62 -2.80 -4.82
CA GLU A 193 14.56 -3.91 -4.98
C GLU A 193 15.91 -3.63 -4.33
N ASP A 194 16.54 -2.48 -4.62
CA ASP A 194 17.85 -2.12 -4.09
C ASP A 194 17.89 -1.99 -2.55
N MET A 195 16.76 -1.69 -1.90
CA MET A 195 16.67 -1.67 -0.44
C MET A 195 16.54 -3.07 0.15
N ILE A 196 15.77 -3.95 -0.51
CA ILE A 196 15.64 -5.35 -0.13
C ILE A 196 16.97 -6.09 -0.35
N GLU A 197 17.64 -5.89 -1.48
CA GLU A 197 18.97 -6.45 -1.72
C GLU A 197 20.01 -5.98 -0.69
N LYS A 198 19.95 -4.70 -0.29
CA LYS A 198 20.86 -4.10 0.67
C LYS A 198 20.69 -4.62 2.09
N ALA A 199 19.46 -4.83 2.54
CA ALA A 199 19.13 -5.10 3.94
C ALA A 199 18.50 -6.48 4.19
N GLY A 200 18.14 -7.23 3.13
CA GLY A 200 17.42 -8.50 3.24
C GLY A 200 16.11 -8.33 4.01
N ASP A 201 15.75 -9.30 4.83
CA ASP A 201 14.51 -9.28 5.64
C ASP A 201 14.46 -8.13 6.66
N GLN A 202 15.56 -7.40 6.84
CA GLN A 202 15.65 -6.29 7.79
C GLN A 202 15.31 -4.93 7.14
N TRP A 203 14.97 -4.89 5.86
CA TRP A 203 14.76 -3.63 5.13
C TRP A 203 13.63 -2.75 5.71
N THR A 204 12.67 -3.35 6.43
CA THR A 204 11.55 -2.63 7.07
C THR A 204 11.89 -2.05 8.44
N PHE A 205 13.03 -2.43 9.05
CA PHE A 205 13.37 -2.05 10.43
C PHE A 205 14.20 -0.77 10.54
N ASP A 206 14.69 -0.25 9.43
CA ASP A 206 15.51 0.97 9.41
C ASP A 206 14.89 1.99 8.44
N THR A 207 14.64 3.20 8.94
CA THR A 207 14.10 4.30 8.14
C THR A 207 14.99 4.64 6.92
N ALA A 208 16.28 4.30 6.96
CA ALA A 208 17.20 4.49 5.84
C ALA A 208 17.02 3.45 4.70
N THR A 209 16.35 2.34 4.97
CA THR A 209 16.05 1.28 3.99
C THR A 209 14.55 1.12 3.73
N TYR A 210 13.71 1.56 4.66
CA TYR A 210 12.26 1.55 4.50
C TYR A 210 11.79 2.73 3.67
N ILE A 211 12.04 2.65 2.37
CA ILE A 211 11.67 3.67 1.39
C ILE A 211 10.30 3.33 0.82
N SER A 212 9.36 4.26 0.91
CA SER A 212 7.96 4.09 0.53
C SER A 212 7.55 5.10 -0.53
N ASN A 213 6.40 4.88 -1.21
CA ASN A 213 5.91 5.74 -2.29
C ASN A 213 4.53 6.36 -1.99
N GLY A 214 4.01 6.15 -0.79
CA GLY A 214 2.69 6.63 -0.39
C GLY A 214 2.69 8.05 0.17
N ALA A 215 1.54 8.43 0.71
CA ALA A 215 1.28 9.76 1.26
C ALA A 215 2.18 10.12 2.45
N TYR A 216 2.56 9.10 3.23
CA TYR A 216 3.41 9.24 4.40
C TYR A 216 4.67 8.38 4.25
N LYS A 217 5.70 8.74 5.01
CA LYS A 217 6.95 7.98 5.16
C LYS A 217 7.20 7.66 6.62
N LEU A 218 7.89 6.55 6.87
CA LEU A 218 8.26 6.15 8.22
C LEU A 218 9.30 7.11 8.80
N LYS A 219 9.00 7.68 9.97
CA LYS A 219 9.90 8.52 10.74
C LYS A 219 10.58 7.77 11.87
N GLU A 220 9.82 6.95 12.59
CA GLU A 220 10.29 6.18 13.73
C GLU A 220 9.44 4.92 13.92
N TRP A 221 10.08 3.82 14.30
CA TRP A 221 9.42 2.65 14.82
C TRP A 221 10.10 2.19 16.10
N THR A 222 9.47 2.49 17.24
CA THR A 222 9.85 1.99 18.54
C THR A 222 8.96 0.81 18.89
N HIS A 223 9.51 -0.41 18.78
CA HIS A 223 8.77 -1.66 18.97
C HIS A 223 8.02 -1.71 20.31
N ASN A 224 6.78 -2.20 20.27
CA ASN A 224 5.83 -2.27 21.38
C ASN A 224 5.50 -0.91 22.05
N SER A 225 5.72 0.19 21.33
CA SER A 225 5.47 1.54 21.82
C SER A 225 4.75 2.40 20.80
N GLN A 226 5.42 2.77 19.72
CA GLN A 226 4.84 3.65 18.72
C GLN A 226 5.46 3.46 17.33
N ILE A 227 4.66 3.78 16.32
CA ILE A 227 5.10 4.00 14.94
C ILE A 227 4.77 5.45 14.63
N VAL A 228 5.76 6.21 14.20
CA VAL A 228 5.59 7.60 13.78
C VAL A 228 5.79 7.69 12.28
N VAL A 229 4.81 8.24 11.61
CA VAL A 229 4.89 8.54 10.18
C VAL A 229 4.75 10.06 10.00
N GLU A 230 5.38 10.59 8.97
CA GLU A 230 5.28 12.00 8.60
C GLU A 230 4.93 12.13 7.14
N LYS A 231 4.42 13.27 6.71
CA LYS A 231 4.12 13.52 5.29
C LYS A 231 5.33 13.21 4.41
N ASN A 232 5.08 12.54 3.31
CA ASN A 232 6.06 12.34 2.26
C ASN A 232 6.03 13.54 1.32
N GLU A 233 7.00 14.43 1.42
CA GLU A 233 7.12 15.62 0.60
C GLU A 233 7.32 15.34 -0.89
N ASN A 234 7.65 14.10 -1.24
CA ASN A 234 7.79 13.64 -2.62
C ASN A 234 6.51 13.00 -3.18
N TYR A 235 5.46 12.89 -2.36
CA TYR A 235 4.18 12.36 -2.83
C TYR A 235 3.52 13.33 -3.82
N TYR A 236 3.02 12.81 -4.93
CA TYR A 236 2.50 13.64 -6.03
C TYR A 236 1.31 14.53 -5.64
N ASP A 237 0.58 14.18 -4.59
CA ASP A 237 -0.60 14.90 -4.10
C ASP A 237 -0.41 15.41 -2.67
N VAL A 238 0.82 15.76 -2.31
CA VAL A 238 1.21 16.18 -0.95
C VAL A 238 0.45 17.40 -0.44
N GLU A 239 0.04 18.31 -1.34
CA GLU A 239 -0.68 19.55 -0.98
C GLU A 239 -2.10 19.28 -0.43
N ASN A 240 -2.70 18.13 -0.76
CA ASN A 240 -4.04 17.73 -0.33
C ASN A 240 -4.03 16.76 0.86
N LEU A 241 -2.86 16.43 1.40
CA LEU A 241 -2.77 15.54 2.56
C LEU A 241 -3.26 16.21 3.85
N GLY A 242 -3.80 15.38 4.73
CA GLY A 242 -4.25 15.76 6.08
C GLY A 242 -3.10 16.06 7.06
N PRO A 243 -3.03 15.37 8.21
CA PRO A 243 -2.05 15.65 9.27
C PRO A 243 -0.58 15.59 8.81
N GLU A 244 0.30 16.33 9.52
CA GLU A 244 1.75 16.28 9.30
C GLU A 244 2.38 14.99 9.83
N THR A 245 1.88 14.49 10.98
CA THR A 245 2.27 13.21 11.60
C THR A 245 1.10 12.55 12.30
#